data_4b282d8c1269c4b95871d488909f66bb
#
_entry.id   4b282d8c1269c4b95871d488909f66bb
#
_cell.length_a   1.000
_cell.length_b   1.000
_cell.length_c   1.000
_cell.angle_alpha   90.00
_cell.angle_beta   90.00
_cell.angle_gamma   90.00
#
_symmetry.space_group_name_H-M   'P 1'
#
loop_
_entity.id
_entity.type
_entity.pdbx_description
1 polymer ?
#
loop_
_entity_poly.entity_id
_entity_poly.type
_entity_poly.pdbx_seq_one_letter_code
_entity_poly.pdbx_strand_id
1 'polypeptide(L)'
;MASLDTGAYKDLYHDYASDDQARIEERKLVGGLEGDALYVDATFPASGSSLYYNEHQPPKYGIPAELVEWNRIGGREIEGCVEPVFVSEAPGGGGVKQGALRDRWFLSALGMVGSKPELLSQILVSSALWKKGIYTVKFFKAGKWRYVHVDDKIPCDRGGRPHFARSCDANEAWVMVVEKAFAKLHSCYEAICAGGLEEGLKDCTGA
;
A
#
# COMPACT_ATOMS: atom_id res chain seq x y z
N MET A 1 -20.65 23.09 -4.76
CA MET A 1 -20.32 21.73 -4.30
C MET A 1 -20.67 20.80 -5.45
N ALA A 2 -19.68 20.40 -6.24
CA ALA A 2 -19.88 19.42 -7.30
C ALA A 2 -20.02 18.05 -6.62
N SER A 3 -21.09 17.31 -6.94
CA SER A 3 -21.23 15.92 -6.53
C SER A 3 -20.10 15.12 -7.19
N LEU A 4 -19.16 14.64 -6.39
CA LEU A 4 -18.18 13.68 -6.85
C LEU A 4 -18.95 12.45 -7.37
N ASP A 5 -18.74 12.14 -8.64
CA ASP A 5 -19.28 10.96 -9.28
C ASP A 5 -18.74 9.73 -8.56
N THR A 6 -19.56 9.10 -7.71
CA THR A 6 -19.22 7.98 -6.86
C THR A 6 -18.97 6.68 -7.64
N GLY A 7 -19.13 6.69 -8.97
CA GLY A 7 -18.95 5.53 -9.83
C GLY A 7 -17.51 5.07 -9.99
N ALA A 8 -16.55 6.01 -10.07
CA ALA A 8 -15.14 5.70 -10.33
C ALA A 8 -14.36 5.20 -9.11
N TYR A 9 -14.85 5.41 -7.90
CA TYR A 9 -14.17 5.02 -6.65
C TYR A 9 -14.62 3.67 -6.08
N LYS A 10 -15.59 3.02 -6.71
CA LYS A 10 -16.24 1.81 -6.17
C LYS A 10 -15.31 0.59 -6.03
N ASP A 11 -14.19 0.57 -6.76
CA ASP A 11 -13.31 -0.60 -6.82
C ASP A 11 -11.95 -0.38 -6.10
N LEU A 12 -11.74 0.80 -5.52
CA LEU A 12 -10.50 1.12 -4.81
C LEU A 12 -10.46 0.52 -3.41
N TYR A 13 -11.62 0.31 -2.80
CA TYR A 13 -11.78 -0.31 -1.49
C TYR A 13 -13.13 -1.05 -1.39
N HIS A 14 -13.27 -1.86 -0.34
CA HIS A 14 -14.46 -2.67 -0.11
C HIS A 14 -15.00 -2.48 1.32
N ASP A 15 -16.32 -2.53 1.45
CA ASP A 15 -17.06 -2.44 2.71
C ASP A 15 -17.39 -3.84 3.24
N TYR A 16 -16.37 -4.65 3.53
CA TYR A 16 -16.59 -5.96 4.12
C TYR A 16 -17.05 -5.83 5.58
N ALA A 17 -17.89 -6.77 6.01
CA ALA A 17 -18.40 -6.79 7.37
C ALA A 17 -17.36 -7.23 8.40
N SER A 18 -16.30 -7.94 8.00
CA SER A 18 -15.25 -8.45 8.87
C SER A 18 -13.96 -8.76 8.13
N ASP A 19 -12.86 -8.91 8.87
CA ASP A 19 -11.58 -9.36 8.35
C ASP A 19 -11.68 -10.76 7.72
N ASP A 20 -12.53 -11.64 8.26
CA ASP A 20 -12.72 -12.98 7.70
C ASP A 20 -13.38 -12.93 6.32
N GLN A 21 -14.37 -12.04 6.14
CA GLN A 21 -14.95 -11.80 4.82
C GLN A 21 -13.89 -11.29 3.85
N ALA A 22 -13.06 -10.34 4.26
CA ALA A 22 -11.98 -9.81 3.42
C ALA A 22 -10.99 -10.92 3.00
N ARG A 23 -10.63 -11.83 3.91
CA ARG A 23 -9.77 -12.99 3.62
C ARG A 23 -10.43 -14.00 2.66
N ILE A 24 -11.74 -14.15 2.74
CA ILE A 24 -12.49 -15.01 1.79
C ILE A 24 -12.47 -14.40 0.39
N GLU A 25 -12.73 -13.09 0.28
CA GLU A 25 -12.69 -12.39 -1.01
C GLU A 25 -11.27 -12.36 -1.61
N GLU A 26 -10.23 -12.14 -0.78
CA GLU A 26 -8.83 -12.24 -1.19
C GLU A 26 -8.53 -13.61 -1.84
N ARG A 27 -9.00 -14.72 -1.24
CA ARG A 27 -8.85 -16.07 -1.82
C ARG A 27 -9.57 -16.23 -3.17
N LYS A 28 -10.74 -15.61 -3.33
CA LYS A 28 -11.46 -15.63 -4.60
C LYS A 28 -10.71 -14.89 -5.70
N LEU A 29 -10.08 -13.74 -5.37
CA LEU A 29 -9.28 -12.97 -6.33
C LEU A 29 -8.12 -13.78 -6.91
N VAL A 30 -7.51 -14.66 -6.15
CA VAL A 30 -6.42 -15.53 -6.62
C VAL A 30 -6.86 -16.91 -7.05
N GLY A 31 -8.09 -17.32 -6.72
CA GLY A 31 -8.59 -18.66 -6.98
C GLY A 31 -8.74 -19.02 -8.47
N GLY A 32 -8.78 -18.03 -9.35
CA GLY A 32 -8.77 -18.19 -10.80
C GLY A 32 -7.39 -18.12 -11.45
N LEU A 33 -6.32 -17.92 -10.66
CA LEU A 33 -4.96 -17.82 -11.20
C LEU A 33 -4.38 -19.22 -11.45
N GLU A 34 -3.99 -19.47 -12.70
CA GLU A 34 -3.41 -20.74 -13.10
C GLU A 34 -1.89 -20.78 -12.85
N GLY A 35 -1.37 -21.93 -12.41
CA GLY A 35 0.06 -22.19 -12.22
C GLY A 35 0.74 -21.16 -11.34
N ASP A 36 1.83 -20.57 -11.86
CA ASP A 36 2.65 -19.56 -11.17
C ASP A 36 2.16 -18.13 -11.38
N ALA A 37 0.97 -17.94 -11.97
CA ALA A 37 0.42 -16.61 -12.18
C ALA A 37 0.26 -15.86 -10.84
N LEU A 38 0.63 -14.58 -10.86
CA LEU A 38 0.55 -13.70 -9.71
C LEU A 38 -0.59 -12.70 -9.88
N TYR A 39 -1.18 -12.30 -8.77
CA TYR A 39 -2.22 -11.29 -8.75
C TYR A 39 -1.70 -9.97 -9.35
N VAL A 40 -2.55 -9.32 -10.11
CA VAL A 40 -2.34 -7.98 -10.68
C VAL A 40 -3.56 -7.13 -10.33
N ASP A 41 -3.32 -6.03 -9.67
CA ASP A 41 -4.37 -5.09 -9.27
C ASP A 41 -4.77 -4.21 -10.45
N ALA A 42 -5.84 -4.58 -11.15
CA ALA A 42 -6.35 -3.83 -12.29
C ALA A 42 -6.91 -2.45 -11.91
N THR A 43 -7.30 -2.26 -10.64
CA THR A 43 -7.88 -1.00 -10.16
C THR A 43 -6.84 -0.01 -9.65
N PHE A 44 -5.59 -0.51 -9.44
CA PHE A 44 -4.42 0.31 -9.12
C PHE A 44 -3.21 -0.22 -9.90
N PRO A 45 -3.21 -0.02 -11.24
CA PRO A 45 -2.24 -0.63 -12.12
C PRO A 45 -0.83 -0.10 -11.91
N ALA A 46 0.16 -0.88 -12.27
CA ALA A 46 1.57 -0.50 -12.26
C ALA A 46 1.88 0.49 -13.41
N SER A 47 1.39 1.72 -13.28
CA SER A 47 1.48 2.78 -14.31
C SER A 47 1.49 4.18 -13.69
N GLY A 48 1.67 5.20 -14.52
CA GLY A 48 1.67 6.60 -14.11
C GLY A 48 0.35 7.06 -13.48
N SER A 49 -0.78 6.47 -13.87
CA SER A 49 -2.09 6.78 -13.31
C SER A 49 -2.22 6.43 -11.81
N SER A 50 -1.43 5.46 -11.33
CA SER A 50 -1.35 5.16 -9.89
C SER A 50 -0.37 6.07 -9.15
N LEU A 51 0.51 6.76 -9.86
CA LEU A 51 1.47 7.69 -9.27
C LEU A 51 0.87 9.09 -9.10
N TYR A 52 0.19 9.60 -10.15
CA TYR A 52 -0.19 11.01 -10.25
C TYR A 52 -1.63 11.19 -10.74
N TYR A 53 -2.26 12.30 -10.37
CA TYR A 53 -3.56 12.72 -10.94
C TYR A 53 -3.49 12.92 -12.47
N ASN A 54 -2.33 13.40 -12.96
CA ASN A 54 -2.04 13.50 -14.38
C ASN A 54 -0.64 12.95 -14.62
N GLU A 55 -0.53 11.74 -15.15
CA GLU A 55 0.73 11.06 -15.41
C GLU A 55 1.65 11.79 -16.43
N HIS A 56 1.06 12.63 -17.30
CA HIS A 56 1.79 13.44 -18.26
C HIS A 56 2.31 14.77 -17.70
N GLN A 57 1.87 15.13 -16.49
CA GLN A 57 2.27 16.36 -15.80
C GLN A 57 2.53 16.07 -14.32
N PRO A 58 3.57 15.28 -14.01
CA PRO A 58 3.91 14.99 -12.63
C PRO A 58 4.22 16.28 -11.87
N PRO A 59 3.98 16.35 -10.55
CA PRO A 59 4.33 17.51 -9.75
C PRO A 59 5.85 17.73 -9.78
N LYS A 60 6.31 18.97 -9.50
CA LYS A 60 7.75 19.33 -9.55
C LYS A 60 8.68 18.44 -8.72
N TYR A 61 8.15 17.81 -7.68
CA TYR A 61 8.87 16.84 -6.84
C TYR A 61 8.68 15.39 -7.31
N GLY A 62 7.83 15.19 -8.32
CA GLY A 62 7.53 13.88 -8.88
C GLY A 62 8.65 13.36 -9.77
N ILE A 63 8.67 12.07 -9.95
CA ILE A 63 9.56 11.38 -10.87
C ILE A 63 8.78 11.13 -12.16
N PRO A 64 9.35 11.40 -13.36
CA PRO A 64 8.69 11.05 -14.59
C PRO A 64 8.26 9.59 -14.59
N ALA A 65 6.99 9.31 -14.94
CA ALA A 65 6.41 7.97 -14.84
C ALA A 65 7.17 6.93 -15.67
N GLU A 66 7.77 7.36 -16.77
CA GLU A 66 8.62 6.53 -17.67
C GLU A 66 9.96 6.11 -17.04
N LEU A 67 10.35 6.73 -15.93
CA LEU A 67 11.57 6.36 -15.18
C LEU A 67 11.25 5.45 -13.99
N VAL A 68 9.98 5.13 -13.75
CA VAL A 68 9.54 4.27 -12.66
C VAL A 68 9.38 2.84 -13.15
N GLU A 69 10.09 1.93 -12.52
CA GLU A 69 9.93 0.49 -12.69
C GLU A 69 9.07 -0.06 -11.55
N TRP A 70 8.18 -0.98 -11.88
CA TRP A 70 7.29 -1.59 -10.89
C TRP A 70 7.76 -3.01 -10.58
N ASN A 71 8.50 -3.14 -9.50
CA ASN A 71 9.14 -4.38 -9.10
C ASN A 71 8.30 -5.13 -8.06
N ARG A 72 8.27 -6.48 -8.16
CA ARG A 72 7.56 -7.32 -7.21
C ARG A 72 8.40 -7.56 -5.96
N ILE A 73 7.75 -7.52 -4.79
CA ILE A 73 8.39 -7.76 -3.49
C ILE A 73 9.04 -9.15 -3.47
N GLY A 74 8.35 -10.18 -3.98
CA GLY A 74 8.87 -11.55 -4.06
C GLY A 74 9.83 -11.84 -5.22
N GLY A 75 10.04 -10.87 -6.13
CA GLY A 75 10.79 -11.06 -7.39
C GLY A 75 12.31 -10.93 -7.29
N ARG A 76 12.86 -10.58 -6.12
CA ARG A 76 14.28 -10.26 -5.90
C ARG A 76 14.78 -9.04 -6.68
N GLU A 77 13.88 -8.23 -7.20
CA GLU A 77 14.18 -7.04 -8.00
C GLU A 77 14.27 -5.78 -7.14
N ILE A 78 13.81 -5.87 -5.88
CA ILE A 78 13.89 -4.77 -4.92
C ILE A 78 15.24 -4.81 -4.20
N GLU A 79 15.97 -3.69 -4.22
CA GLU A 79 17.28 -3.53 -3.61
C GLU A 79 17.27 -3.93 -2.13
N GLY A 80 18.14 -4.91 -1.79
CA GLY A 80 18.31 -5.40 -0.43
C GLY A 80 17.18 -6.33 0.07
N CYS A 81 16.13 -6.57 -0.70
CA CYS A 81 15.05 -7.49 -0.36
C CYS A 81 15.35 -8.89 -0.93
N VAL A 82 16.04 -9.71 -0.15
CA VAL A 82 16.45 -11.06 -0.58
C VAL A 82 15.47 -12.13 -0.12
N GLU A 83 15.01 -12.02 1.11
CA GLU A 83 14.05 -12.93 1.75
C GLU A 83 12.91 -12.08 2.33
N PRO A 84 11.91 -11.72 1.51
CA PRO A 84 10.84 -10.84 1.94
C PRO A 84 10.03 -11.47 3.07
N VAL A 85 9.87 -10.71 4.15
CA VAL A 85 8.94 -10.98 5.24
C VAL A 85 7.92 -9.83 5.28
N PHE A 86 6.70 -10.12 5.68
CA PHE A 86 5.72 -9.04 5.74
C PHE A 86 6.01 -8.11 6.91
N VAL A 87 6.13 -8.66 8.11
CA VAL A 87 6.56 -7.96 9.33
C VAL A 87 7.60 -8.84 10.01
N SER A 88 8.74 -8.28 10.42
CA SER A 88 9.74 -9.03 11.16
C SER A 88 9.31 -9.21 12.63
N GLU A 89 9.75 -10.31 13.26
CA GLU A 89 9.54 -10.57 14.68
C GLU A 89 10.51 -9.76 15.58
N ALA A 90 11.36 -8.93 14.98
CA ALA A 90 12.34 -8.16 15.74
C ALA A 90 11.66 -7.15 16.67
N PRO A 91 12.13 -7.00 17.93
CA PRO A 91 11.59 -6.02 18.84
C PRO A 91 11.72 -4.60 18.27
N GLY A 92 10.58 -3.94 18.08
CA GLY A 92 10.55 -2.55 17.62
C GLY A 92 10.07 -2.34 16.18
N GLY A 93 9.68 -3.39 15.47
CA GLY A 93 9.18 -3.31 14.08
C GLY A 93 10.06 -2.43 13.21
N GLY A 94 10.50 -2.85 12.06
CA GLY A 94 11.43 -2.05 11.24
C GLY A 94 10.93 -0.59 11.13
N GLY A 95 11.78 0.36 11.49
CA GLY A 95 11.42 1.78 11.46
C GLY A 95 10.98 2.20 10.05
N VAL A 96 10.09 3.20 9.97
CA VAL A 96 9.60 3.73 8.70
C VAL A 96 10.60 4.73 8.13
N LYS A 97 11.06 4.49 6.89
CA LYS A 97 11.89 5.42 6.11
C LYS A 97 11.04 6.11 5.04
N GLN A 98 11.07 7.42 5.02
CA GLN A 98 10.43 8.20 3.97
C GLN A 98 11.20 8.06 2.65
N GLY A 99 10.47 7.99 1.54
CA GLY A 99 10.99 8.09 0.19
C GLY A 99 10.82 9.51 -0.40
N ALA A 100 10.60 9.59 -1.70
CA ALA A 100 10.45 10.86 -2.43
C ALA A 100 9.07 11.51 -2.24
N LEU A 101 8.07 10.80 -1.74
CA LEU A 101 6.71 11.31 -1.54
C LEU A 101 6.66 12.29 -0.35
N ARG A 102 5.76 13.27 -0.41
CA ARG A 102 5.57 14.28 0.66
C ARG A 102 4.53 13.87 1.71
N ASP A 103 4.44 12.61 2.01
CA ASP A 103 3.45 12.00 2.90
C ASP A 103 3.95 11.82 4.34
N ARG A 104 4.93 12.60 4.77
CA ARG A 104 5.53 12.51 6.12
C ARG A 104 4.49 12.46 7.23
N TRP A 105 3.38 13.15 7.07
CA TRP A 105 2.27 13.16 8.01
C TRP A 105 1.69 11.76 8.25
N PHE A 106 1.48 10.99 7.15
CA PHE A 106 1.00 9.63 7.21
C PHE A 106 2.09 8.68 7.72
N LEU A 107 3.33 8.83 7.24
CA LEU A 107 4.45 7.99 7.69
C LEU A 107 4.77 8.18 9.18
N SER A 108 4.54 9.37 9.73
CA SER A 108 4.67 9.62 11.18
C SER A 108 3.59 8.84 11.95
N ALA A 109 2.34 8.85 11.49
CA ALA A 109 1.27 8.04 12.07
C ALA A 109 1.61 6.55 11.95
N LEU A 110 2.05 6.12 10.77
CA LEU A 110 2.42 4.73 10.51
C LEU A 110 3.58 4.25 11.39
N GLY A 111 4.59 5.10 11.63
CA GLY A 111 5.69 4.79 12.56
C GLY A 111 5.21 4.62 14.00
N MET A 112 4.25 5.44 14.45
CA MET A 112 3.64 5.30 15.78
C MET A 112 2.82 4.00 15.88
N VAL A 113 2.00 3.70 14.88
CA VAL A 113 1.22 2.46 14.79
C VAL A 113 2.15 1.25 14.72
N GLY A 114 3.20 1.30 13.88
CA GLY A 114 4.17 0.21 13.72
C GLY A 114 5.00 -0.08 14.97
N SER A 115 5.14 0.90 15.89
CA SER A 115 5.79 0.68 17.19
C SER A 115 4.96 -0.15 18.18
N LYS A 116 3.70 -0.43 17.84
CA LYS A 116 2.72 -1.16 18.67
C LYS A 116 2.15 -2.33 17.87
N PRO A 117 2.62 -3.58 18.11
CA PRO A 117 2.19 -4.76 17.35
C PRO A 117 0.67 -4.93 17.28
N GLU A 118 -0.03 -4.61 18.36
CA GLU A 118 -1.48 -4.67 18.45
C GLU A 118 -2.19 -3.68 17.52
N LEU A 119 -1.64 -2.47 17.33
CA LEU A 119 -2.19 -1.50 16.39
C LEU A 119 -1.83 -1.84 14.94
N LEU A 120 -0.59 -2.29 14.72
CA LEU A 120 -0.17 -2.71 13.40
C LEU A 120 -1.00 -3.91 12.91
N SER A 121 -1.22 -4.91 13.76
CA SER A 121 -2.04 -6.08 13.43
C SER A 121 -3.50 -5.72 13.13
N GLN A 122 -3.99 -4.60 13.65
CA GLN A 122 -5.35 -4.13 13.38
C GLN A 122 -5.53 -3.71 11.92
N ILE A 123 -4.53 -3.10 11.29
CA ILE A 123 -4.61 -2.66 9.89
C ILE A 123 -4.16 -3.71 8.89
N LEU A 124 -3.31 -4.67 9.31
CA LEU A 124 -2.79 -5.73 8.46
C LEU A 124 -3.72 -6.94 8.46
N VAL A 125 -4.70 -6.95 7.55
CA VAL A 125 -5.74 -7.99 7.52
C VAL A 125 -5.23 -9.32 7.04
N SER A 126 -4.42 -9.34 5.97
CA SER A 126 -3.87 -10.58 5.39
C SER A 126 -2.58 -10.32 4.62
N SER A 127 -1.61 -11.21 4.86
CA SER A 127 -0.44 -11.48 4.02
C SER A 127 -0.32 -12.97 3.69
N ALA A 128 -1.35 -13.76 3.97
CA ALA A 128 -1.29 -15.22 3.86
C ALA A 128 -1.03 -15.70 2.41
N LEU A 129 -1.43 -14.89 1.43
CA LEU A 129 -1.29 -15.18 0.01
C LEU A 129 -0.19 -14.33 -0.67
N TRP A 130 0.81 -13.89 0.10
CA TRP A 130 1.93 -13.09 -0.42
C TRP A 130 2.66 -13.75 -1.60
N LYS A 131 2.78 -15.10 -1.60
CA LYS A 131 3.34 -15.89 -2.71
C LYS A 131 2.51 -15.81 -3.99
N LYS A 132 1.25 -15.41 -3.89
CA LYS A 132 0.38 -15.08 -5.03
C LYS A 132 0.37 -13.59 -5.35
N GLY A 133 1.21 -12.80 -4.66
CA GLY A 133 1.41 -11.38 -4.91
C GLY A 133 0.25 -10.51 -4.48
N ILE A 134 -0.51 -10.89 -3.44
CA ILE A 134 -1.65 -10.11 -2.92
C ILE A 134 -1.53 -9.88 -1.42
N TYR A 135 -1.96 -8.69 -1.00
CA TYR A 135 -2.07 -8.28 0.40
C TYR A 135 -3.39 -7.56 0.64
N THR A 136 -3.90 -7.68 1.86
CA THR A 136 -5.11 -6.98 2.30
C THR A 136 -4.82 -6.12 3.52
N VAL A 137 -5.09 -4.84 3.39
CA VAL A 137 -4.95 -3.81 4.43
C VAL A 137 -6.29 -3.14 4.66
N LYS A 138 -6.55 -2.60 5.85
CA LYS A 138 -7.76 -1.80 6.09
C LYS A 138 -7.43 -0.48 6.75
N PHE A 139 -8.26 0.52 6.46
CA PHE A 139 -8.20 1.86 7.05
C PHE A 139 -9.58 2.31 7.49
N PHE A 140 -9.62 3.13 8.52
CA PHE A 140 -10.87 3.71 9.00
C PHE A 140 -11.17 5.03 8.29
N LYS A 141 -12.17 5.03 7.41
CA LYS A 141 -12.59 6.22 6.65
C LYS A 141 -14.10 6.41 6.72
N ALA A 142 -14.52 7.66 6.96
CA ALA A 142 -15.94 8.03 7.02
C ALA A 142 -16.77 7.13 7.96
N GLY A 143 -16.22 6.84 9.15
CA GLY A 143 -16.93 6.08 10.17
C GLY A 143 -16.94 4.56 9.97
N LYS A 144 -16.17 4.03 9.02
CA LYS A 144 -16.13 2.59 8.69
C LYS A 144 -14.73 2.13 8.36
N TRP A 145 -14.44 0.85 8.61
CA TRP A 145 -13.28 0.17 8.08
C TRP A 145 -13.45 -0.08 6.58
N ARG A 146 -12.46 0.36 5.79
CA ARG A 146 -12.36 0.18 4.34
C ARG A 146 -11.24 -0.79 4.05
N TYR A 147 -11.55 -1.88 3.38
CA TYR A 147 -10.59 -2.94 3.05
C TYR A 147 -10.02 -2.70 1.65
N VAL A 148 -8.71 -2.78 1.55
CA VAL A 148 -7.98 -2.52 0.30
C VAL A 148 -7.11 -3.72 -0.03
N HIS A 149 -7.41 -4.37 -1.16
CA HIS A 149 -6.52 -5.38 -1.75
C HIS A 149 -5.52 -4.68 -2.65
N VAL A 150 -4.25 -5.05 -2.56
CA VAL A 150 -3.19 -4.55 -3.44
C VAL A 150 -2.30 -5.69 -3.91
N ASP A 151 -1.72 -5.54 -5.09
CA ASP A 151 -0.66 -6.42 -5.54
C ASP A 151 0.70 -5.99 -4.95
N ASP A 152 1.71 -6.83 -5.13
CA ASP A 152 3.07 -6.67 -4.60
C ASP A 152 4.01 -5.85 -5.51
N LYS A 153 3.49 -5.20 -6.54
CA LYS A 153 4.29 -4.33 -7.41
C LYS A 153 4.52 -2.98 -6.75
N ILE A 154 5.77 -2.65 -6.51
CA ILE A 154 6.22 -1.42 -5.84
C ILE A 154 6.96 -0.53 -6.85
N PRO A 155 6.68 0.79 -6.89
CA PRO A 155 7.39 1.72 -7.75
C PRO A 155 8.84 1.90 -7.28
N CYS A 156 9.78 1.60 -8.17
CA CYS A 156 11.22 1.62 -7.93
C CYS A 156 11.96 2.43 -9.00
N ASP A 157 13.20 2.77 -8.71
CA ASP A 157 14.14 3.21 -9.75
C ASP A 157 14.73 2.01 -10.52
N ARG A 158 15.53 2.29 -11.54
CA ARG A 158 16.19 1.28 -12.39
C ARG A 158 17.16 0.36 -11.63
N GLY A 159 17.55 0.73 -10.43
CA GLY A 159 18.38 -0.09 -9.54
C GLY A 159 17.56 -0.95 -8.59
N GLY A 160 16.24 -0.92 -8.68
CA GLY A 160 15.35 -1.65 -7.78
C GLY A 160 15.10 -0.97 -6.43
N ARG A 161 15.57 0.26 -6.23
CA ARG A 161 15.35 0.99 -4.98
C ARG A 161 13.93 1.56 -4.95
N PRO A 162 13.13 1.26 -3.89
CA PRO A 162 11.80 1.84 -3.76
C PRO A 162 11.83 3.37 -3.75
N HIS A 163 11.02 3.99 -4.60
CA HIS A 163 10.89 5.45 -4.69
C HIS A 163 10.23 6.06 -3.47
N PHE A 164 9.29 5.35 -2.88
CA PHE A 164 8.48 5.85 -1.78
C PHE A 164 8.90 5.22 -0.44
N ALA A 165 8.00 5.18 0.53
CA ALA A 165 8.35 4.70 1.86
C ALA A 165 8.76 3.22 1.86
N ARG A 166 9.59 2.88 2.83
CA ARG A 166 10.04 1.50 3.07
C ARG A 166 10.39 1.30 4.54
N SER A 167 10.54 0.06 4.95
CA SER A 167 11.10 -0.26 6.27
C SER A 167 12.60 0.05 6.35
N CYS A 168 13.10 0.18 7.58
CA CYS A 168 14.53 0.21 7.86
C CYS A 168 15.21 -1.13 7.54
N ASP A 169 14.51 -2.24 7.73
CA ASP A 169 14.89 -3.56 7.24
C ASP A 169 14.41 -3.70 5.79
N ALA A 170 15.33 -3.91 4.86
CA ALA A 170 15.01 -4.03 3.44
C ALA A 170 14.15 -5.26 3.11
N ASN A 171 14.18 -6.30 3.96
CA ASN A 171 13.34 -7.48 3.79
C ASN A 171 11.90 -7.28 4.26
N GLU A 172 11.62 -6.24 5.09
CA GLU A 172 10.25 -5.97 5.54
C GLU A 172 9.42 -5.24 4.50
N ALA A 173 8.30 -5.84 4.12
CA ALA A 173 7.43 -5.34 3.07
C ALA A 173 6.26 -4.46 3.56
N TRP A 174 5.88 -4.54 4.84
CA TRP A 174 4.63 -3.95 5.32
C TRP A 174 4.50 -2.43 5.07
N VAL A 175 5.60 -1.67 5.22
CA VAL A 175 5.58 -0.22 5.00
C VAL A 175 5.20 0.10 3.55
N MET A 176 5.86 -0.55 2.59
CA MET A 176 5.59 -0.36 1.16
C MET A 176 4.15 -0.75 0.79
N VAL A 177 3.67 -1.87 1.34
CA VAL A 177 2.33 -2.37 1.09
C VAL A 177 1.27 -1.46 1.68
N VAL A 178 1.46 -1.00 2.93
CA VAL A 178 0.50 -0.11 3.61
C VAL A 178 0.44 1.26 2.94
N GLU A 179 1.59 1.85 2.56
CA GLU A 179 1.61 3.11 1.82
C GLU A 179 0.91 2.97 0.47
N LYS A 180 1.18 1.89 -0.28
CA LYS A 180 0.49 1.60 -1.55
C LYS A 180 -1.01 1.46 -1.37
N ALA A 181 -1.46 0.71 -0.35
CA ALA A 181 -2.87 0.53 -0.07
C ALA A 181 -3.54 1.86 0.31
N PHE A 182 -2.84 2.73 1.06
CA PHE A 182 -3.33 4.06 1.41
C PHE A 182 -3.40 4.97 0.18
N ALA A 183 -2.40 4.92 -0.71
CA ALA A 183 -2.43 5.63 -1.98
C ALA A 183 -3.61 5.16 -2.86
N LYS A 184 -3.85 3.85 -2.96
CA LYS A 184 -5.00 3.29 -3.67
C LYS A 184 -6.33 3.78 -3.09
N LEU A 185 -6.48 3.77 -1.76
CA LEU A 185 -7.68 4.29 -1.08
C LEU A 185 -8.00 5.73 -1.48
N HIS A 186 -6.97 6.52 -1.81
CA HIS A 186 -7.07 7.94 -2.19
C HIS A 186 -6.88 8.18 -3.70
N SER A 187 -6.86 7.14 -4.52
CA SER A 187 -6.74 7.09 -5.98
C SER A 187 -5.31 7.04 -6.56
N CYS A 188 -4.33 7.69 -5.97
CA CYS A 188 -2.93 7.66 -6.44
C CYS A 188 -1.97 8.08 -5.33
N TYR A 189 -0.67 7.88 -5.53
CA TYR A 189 0.35 8.31 -4.57
C TYR A 189 0.39 9.84 -4.39
N GLU A 190 0.16 10.63 -5.43
CA GLU A 190 0.10 12.09 -5.30
C GLU A 190 -0.99 12.54 -4.34
N ALA A 191 -2.12 11.82 -4.28
CA ALA A 191 -3.27 12.19 -3.43
C ALA A 191 -2.95 12.20 -1.94
N ILE A 192 -1.93 11.48 -1.49
CA ILE A 192 -1.55 11.41 -0.07
C ILE A 192 -0.39 12.35 0.31
N CYS A 193 0.03 13.24 -0.61
CA CYS A 193 1.11 14.19 -0.35
C CYS A 193 0.75 15.29 0.66
N ALA A 194 -0.51 15.47 1.00
CA ALA A 194 -0.99 16.46 1.98
C ALA A 194 -2.02 15.84 2.92
N GLY A 195 -1.89 16.15 4.20
CA GLY A 195 -2.77 15.68 5.27
C GLY A 195 -2.19 16.00 6.64
N GLY A 196 -2.83 15.53 7.70
CA GLY A 196 -2.43 15.77 9.08
C GLY A 196 -2.14 14.48 9.84
N LEU A 197 -1.21 14.55 10.81
CA LEU A 197 -0.87 13.40 11.67
C LEU A 197 -2.11 12.79 12.36
N GLU A 198 -3.00 13.65 12.84
CA GLU A 198 -4.24 13.23 13.51
C GLU A 198 -5.13 12.42 12.56
N GLU A 199 -5.25 12.86 11.30
CA GLU A 199 -5.98 12.12 10.26
C GLU A 199 -5.36 10.74 10.02
N GLY A 200 -4.02 10.68 9.86
CA GLY A 200 -3.31 9.42 9.65
C GLY A 200 -3.47 8.45 10.82
N LEU A 201 -3.40 8.94 12.06
CA LEU A 201 -3.65 8.13 13.25
C LEU A 201 -5.09 7.61 13.29
N LYS A 202 -6.07 8.47 13.02
CA LYS A 202 -7.48 8.08 12.96
C LYS A 202 -7.73 7.04 11.87
N ASP A 203 -7.15 7.22 10.70
CA ASP A 203 -7.30 6.29 9.59
C ASP A 203 -6.70 4.91 9.89
N CYS A 204 -5.65 4.86 10.72
CA CYS A 204 -5.02 3.60 11.11
C CYS A 204 -5.62 2.96 12.37
N THR A 205 -6.28 3.72 13.26
CA THR A 205 -6.73 3.20 14.57
C THR A 205 -8.24 3.18 14.74
N GLY A 206 -8.98 3.99 13.98
CA GLY A 206 -10.41 4.18 14.13
C GLY A 206 -10.82 5.06 15.32
N ALA A 207 -9.85 5.70 16.00
CA ALA A 207 -10.06 6.49 17.21
C ALA A 207 -10.07 8.01 16.93
#